data_2807ff3a444329a8e873b26a37a72e6d
#
_entry.id   2807ff3a444329a8e873b26a37a72e6d
#
_cell.length_a   1.000
_cell.length_b   1.000
_cell.length_c   1.000
_cell.angle_alpha   90.00
_cell.angle_beta   90.00
_cell.angle_gamma   90.00
#
_symmetry.space_group_name_H-M   'P 1'
#
loop_
_entity.id
_entity.type
_entity.pdbx_description
1 polymer ?
#
loop_
_entity_poly.entity_id
_entity_poly.type
_entity_poly.pdbx_seq_one_letter_code
_entity_poly.pdbx_strand_id
1 'polypeptide(L)'
;GAYTPSLGYGLYHIAEEQSAPGIKLWSYGVKEDKEWSLLSTNNRQTYAELQGGPISDQSIKLELQPGEYREHTEFWIPADKRMDIYKLSVPEVALRPIEELPLFGWARESEIAPWIALLNAFEYGTNIPQIDPTITFWAPSGMENLDDAFQWAIIKCNKDQQDYWKYYYGAWLAGRERSKEAIACLSSVKLGLAQALLARLYEVNKEYTKAEAAYGAISEEWV
;
A
#
# COMPACT_ATOMS: atom_id res chain seq x y z
N GLY A 1 12.10 23.57 1.28
CA GLY A 1 12.96 23.00 0.26
C GLY A 1 14.33 22.58 0.79
N ALA A 2 15.00 21.75 0.06
CA ALA A 2 16.35 21.30 0.32
C ALA A 2 17.22 21.50 -0.93
N TYR A 3 18.46 21.93 -0.74
CA TYR A 3 19.46 22.07 -1.80
C TYR A 3 20.78 21.46 -1.36
N THR A 4 21.36 20.63 -2.20
CA THR A 4 22.61 19.94 -1.93
C THR A 4 23.73 20.56 -2.80
N PRO A 5 24.60 21.40 -2.23
CA PRO A 5 25.64 22.11 -3.01
C PRO A 5 26.60 21.16 -3.72
N SER A 6 26.94 20.04 -3.11
CA SER A 6 27.87 19.04 -3.69
C SER A 6 27.32 18.32 -4.91
N LEU A 7 25.99 18.28 -5.06
CA LEU A 7 25.31 17.65 -6.18
C LEU A 7 24.82 18.68 -7.19
N GLY A 8 24.81 19.96 -6.84
CA GLY A 8 24.36 21.04 -7.72
C GLY A 8 22.87 21.02 -8.00
N TYR A 9 22.04 20.38 -7.16
CA TYR A 9 20.59 20.41 -7.32
C TYR A 9 19.84 20.39 -5.99
N GLY A 10 18.58 20.77 -6.05
CA GLY A 10 17.66 20.74 -4.93
C GLY A 10 16.21 20.60 -5.37
N LEU A 11 15.35 20.47 -4.39
CA LEU A 11 13.91 20.41 -4.56
C LEU A 11 13.25 21.38 -3.59
N TYR A 12 12.36 22.22 -4.09
CA TYR A 12 11.58 23.16 -3.30
C TYR A 12 10.11 22.78 -3.39
N HIS A 13 9.42 22.91 -2.27
CA HIS A 13 8.00 22.66 -2.14
C HIS A 13 7.29 24.00 -1.84
N ILE A 14 6.23 24.27 -2.56
CA ILE A 14 5.37 25.43 -2.36
C ILE A 14 3.93 24.93 -2.28
N ALA A 15 3.21 25.36 -1.27
CA ALA A 15 1.80 25.12 -1.10
C ALA A 15 1.15 26.34 -0.42
N GLU A 16 -0.15 26.44 -0.54
CA GLU A 16 -0.92 27.46 0.15
C GLU A 16 -1.06 27.09 1.63
N GLU A 17 -0.69 28.01 2.53
CA GLU A 17 -0.64 27.75 3.98
C GLU A 17 -2.01 27.38 4.56
N GLN A 18 -3.09 27.89 4.00
CA GLN A 18 -4.45 27.59 4.51
C GLN A 18 -4.93 26.18 4.14
N SER A 19 -4.56 25.70 2.97
CA SER A 19 -5.03 24.41 2.45
C SER A 19 -4.04 23.27 2.69
N ALA A 20 -2.74 23.57 2.74
CA ALA A 20 -1.66 22.60 2.97
C ALA A 20 -0.60 23.15 3.93
N PRO A 21 -0.93 23.34 5.21
CA PRO A 21 -0.04 23.92 6.22
C PRO A 21 1.11 23.00 6.65
N GLY A 22 1.03 21.73 6.33
CA GLY A 22 1.99 20.72 6.80
C GLY A 22 3.25 20.72 5.96
N ILE A 23 4.37 21.18 6.55
CA ILE A 23 5.71 21.03 5.95
C ILE A 23 6.61 20.34 6.97
N LYS A 24 7.21 19.24 6.56
CA LYS A 24 8.11 18.46 7.38
C LYS A 24 9.36 18.09 6.58
N LEU A 25 10.50 18.24 7.22
CA LEU A 25 11.77 17.72 6.73
C LEU A 25 12.21 16.58 7.65
N TRP A 26 12.42 15.44 7.08
CA TRP A 26 13.00 14.30 7.74
C TRP A 26 14.35 13.96 7.12
N SER A 27 15.38 13.71 7.95
CA SER A 27 16.69 13.29 7.49
C SER A 27 17.13 12.02 8.19
N TYR A 28 17.64 11.07 7.43
CA TYR A 28 18.16 9.80 7.91
C TYR A 28 19.61 9.59 7.51
N GLY A 29 20.32 8.79 8.30
CA GLY A 29 21.65 8.35 7.97
C GLY A 29 22.75 9.18 8.62
N VAL A 30 22.42 9.89 9.71
CA VAL A 30 23.46 10.43 10.59
C VAL A 30 24.07 9.26 11.35
N LYS A 31 25.35 9.15 11.29
CA LYS A 31 26.37 8.19 11.78
C LYS A 31 25.96 6.92 12.55
N GLU A 32 24.81 6.86 13.21
CA GLU A 32 24.45 5.78 14.16
C GLU A 32 23.24 4.94 13.67
N ASP A 33 22.50 5.41 12.69
CA ASP A 33 21.25 4.80 12.25
C ASP A 33 21.40 4.03 10.93
N LYS A 34 22.36 3.10 10.93
CA LYS A 34 22.67 2.30 9.72
C LYS A 34 21.54 1.36 9.30
N GLU A 35 20.66 0.99 10.21
CA GLU A 35 19.59 0.03 9.93
C GLU A 35 18.49 0.63 9.05
N TRP A 36 18.09 1.87 9.28
CA TRP A 36 17.11 2.55 8.44
C TRP A 36 17.58 2.83 7.02
N SER A 37 18.87 3.10 6.85
CA SER A 37 19.42 3.29 5.51
C SER A 37 19.40 2.01 4.68
N LEU A 38 19.38 0.83 5.29
CA LEU A 38 19.20 -0.45 4.64
C LEU A 38 17.80 -0.63 4.05
N LEU A 39 16.78 -0.12 4.75
CA LEU A 39 15.38 -0.23 4.33
C LEU A 39 14.98 0.85 3.32
N SER A 40 15.66 1.99 3.33
CA SER A 40 15.25 3.18 2.60
C SER A 40 16.05 3.42 1.32
N THR A 41 17.28 2.91 1.24
CA THR A 41 18.17 3.12 0.08
C THR A 41 18.93 1.85 -0.27
N ASN A 42 18.99 1.50 -1.55
CA ASN A 42 19.71 0.31 -2.03
C ASN A 42 21.22 0.32 -1.73
N ASN A 43 21.80 1.47 -1.42
CA ASN A 43 23.23 1.66 -1.22
C ASN A 43 23.60 2.19 0.17
N ARG A 44 22.67 2.12 1.14
CA ARG A 44 22.85 2.58 2.52
C ARG A 44 23.28 4.05 2.65
N GLN A 45 22.83 4.89 1.73
CA GLN A 45 23.14 6.32 1.78
C GLN A 45 22.19 7.07 2.70
N THR A 46 22.68 8.20 3.19
CA THR A 46 21.83 9.18 3.88
C THR A 46 20.82 9.77 2.90
N TYR A 47 19.62 10.03 3.39
CA TYR A 47 18.61 10.72 2.60
C TYR A 47 17.87 11.77 3.41
N ALA A 48 17.30 12.73 2.72
CA ALA A 48 16.38 13.71 3.29
C ALA A 48 15.03 13.57 2.60
N GLU A 49 13.98 13.60 3.39
CA GLU A 49 12.61 13.49 2.95
C GLU A 49 11.89 14.80 3.21
N LEU A 50 11.42 15.43 2.15
CA LEU A 50 10.61 16.63 2.23
C LEU A 50 9.14 16.22 2.05
N GLN A 51 8.32 16.50 3.04
CA GLN A 51 6.90 16.14 3.07
C GLN A 51 6.05 17.40 3.10
N GLY A 52 4.89 17.35 2.43
CA GLY A 52 3.84 18.35 2.48
C GLY A 52 2.50 17.69 2.78
N GLY A 53 1.48 18.48 3.10
CA GLY A 53 0.15 17.94 3.29
C GLY A 53 -0.86 18.88 3.94
N PRO A 54 -2.15 18.48 3.95
CA PRO A 54 -3.26 19.31 4.40
C PRO A 54 -3.36 19.44 5.92
N ILE A 55 -2.48 18.81 6.70
CA ILE A 55 -2.46 18.88 8.15
C ILE A 55 -1.10 19.39 8.63
N SER A 56 -1.12 20.28 9.63
CA SER A 56 0.08 20.91 10.14
C SER A 56 0.98 19.98 10.96
N ASP A 57 0.44 18.90 11.51
CA ASP A 57 1.18 17.94 12.34
C ASP A 57 0.61 16.53 12.18
N GLN A 58 1.48 15.51 12.18
CA GLN A 58 1.08 14.10 11.99
C GLN A 58 0.23 13.54 13.15
N SER A 59 0.25 14.15 14.32
CA SER A 59 -0.59 13.75 15.46
C SER A 59 -2.03 14.24 15.31
N ILE A 60 -2.25 15.26 14.48
CA ILE A 60 -3.58 15.82 14.21
C ILE A 60 -4.31 14.90 13.24
N LYS A 61 -5.55 14.56 13.59
CA LYS A 61 -6.45 13.80 12.71
C LYS A 61 -7.54 14.76 12.22
N LEU A 62 -7.74 14.75 10.91
CA LEU A 62 -8.89 15.40 10.28
C LEU A 62 -9.88 14.31 9.89
N GLU A 63 -11.09 14.43 10.43
CA GLU A 63 -12.17 13.55 10.05
C GLU A 63 -12.91 14.13 8.86
N LEU A 64 -13.11 13.34 7.82
CA LEU A 64 -13.96 13.67 6.68
C LEU A 64 -15.28 12.93 6.83
N GLN A 65 -16.39 13.68 6.80
CA GLN A 65 -17.72 13.10 6.82
C GLN A 65 -18.07 12.49 5.45
N PRO A 66 -19.00 11.54 5.37
CA PRO A 66 -19.46 11.00 4.10
C PRO A 66 -19.89 12.12 3.14
N GLY A 67 -19.29 12.15 1.95
CA GLY A 67 -19.55 13.21 0.95
C GLY A 67 -18.73 14.49 1.13
N GLU A 68 -17.95 14.63 2.21
CA GLU A 68 -17.01 15.73 2.39
C GLU A 68 -15.72 15.42 1.61
N TYR A 69 -15.13 16.44 0.98
CA TYR A 69 -13.83 16.35 0.33
C TYR A 69 -12.96 17.55 0.72
N ARG A 70 -11.67 17.36 0.61
CA ARG A 70 -10.68 18.43 0.72
C ARG A 70 -9.76 18.39 -0.47
N GLU A 71 -9.42 19.55 -0.94
CA GLU A 71 -8.55 19.74 -2.09
C GLU A 71 -7.42 20.68 -1.72
N HIS A 72 -6.22 20.40 -2.17
CA HIS A 72 -5.08 21.28 -2.06
C HIS A 72 -4.15 21.07 -3.25
N THR A 73 -3.35 22.07 -3.55
CA THR A 73 -2.37 22.02 -4.63
C THR A 73 -0.98 22.26 -4.07
N GLU A 74 -0.06 21.40 -4.47
CA GLU A 74 1.35 21.50 -4.11
C GLU A 74 2.21 21.63 -5.37
N PHE A 75 3.26 22.43 -5.30
CA PHE A 75 4.23 22.57 -6.36
C PHE A 75 5.59 22.09 -5.90
N TRP A 76 6.16 21.16 -6.65
CA TRP A 76 7.48 20.62 -6.44
C TRP A 76 8.42 21.16 -7.52
N ILE A 77 9.37 22.02 -7.14
CA ILE A 77 10.21 22.78 -8.07
C ILE A 77 11.64 22.24 -7.99
N PRO A 78 12.11 21.53 -9.02
CA PRO A 78 13.52 21.20 -9.15
C PRO A 78 14.34 22.46 -9.34
N ALA A 79 15.52 22.54 -8.72
CA ALA A 79 16.40 23.70 -8.84
C ALA A 79 17.86 23.28 -8.96
N ASP A 80 18.58 23.91 -9.89
CA ASP A 80 20.01 23.75 -10.11
C ASP A 80 20.88 24.67 -9.23
N LYS A 81 20.22 25.55 -8.49
CA LYS A 81 20.86 26.50 -7.55
C LYS A 81 19.99 26.70 -6.33
N ARG A 82 20.62 27.23 -5.28
CA ARG A 82 19.88 27.64 -4.08
C ARG A 82 18.92 28.78 -4.41
N MET A 83 17.63 28.55 -4.12
CA MET A 83 16.58 29.55 -4.32
C MET A 83 16.34 30.35 -3.04
N ASP A 84 15.94 31.61 -3.20
CA ASP A 84 15.47 32.45 -2.10
C ASP A 84 13.99 32.11 -1.84
N ILE A 85 13.73 31.41 -0.74
CA ILE A 85 12.39 30.94 -0.38
C ILE A 85 11.38 32.10 -0.18
N TYR A 86 11.86 33.28 0.21
CA TYR A 86 11.00 34.46 0.41
C TYR A 86 10.54 35.13 -0.90
N LYS A 87 11.14 34.72 -2.01
CA LYS A 87 10.75 35.18 -3.36
C LYS A 87 9.94 34.17 -4.15
N LEU A 88 9.70 33.01 -3.56
CA LEU A 88 8.85 32.00 -4.18
C LEU A 88 7.38 32.37 -3.89
N SER A 89 6.57 32.27 -4.92
CA SER A 89 5.12 32.44 -4.82
C SER A 89 4.42 31.21 -5.37
N VAL A 90 3.24 30.93 -4.85
CA VAL A 90 2.38 29.87 -5.42
C VAL A 90 2.05 30.25 -6.86
N PRO A 91 2.37 29.39 -7.85
CA PRO A 91 2.00 29.64 -9.23
C PRO A 91 0.48 29.70 -9.38
N GLU A 92 0.00 30.63 -10.20
CA GLU A 92 -1.40 30.59 -10.63
C GLU A 92 -1.60 29.38 -11.56
N VAL A 93 -2.37 28.43 -11.11
CA VAL A 93 -2.78 27.28 -11.92
C VAL A 93 -4.29 27.25 -11.98
N ALA A 94 -4.83 27.21 -13.18
CA ALA A 94 -6.24 26.91 -13.38
C ALA A 94 -6.47 25.46 -12.97
N LEU A 95 -6.99 25.25 -11.77
CA LEU A 95 -7.45 23.95 -11.34
C LEU A 95 -8.60 23.52 -12.25
N ARG A 96 -8.44 22.39 -12.91
CA ARG A 96 -9.55 21.77 -13.61
C ARG A 96 -10.25 20.89 -12.58
N PRO A 97 -11.55 21.08 -12.33
CA PRO A 97 -12.31 20.12 -11.54
C PRO A 97 -12.11 18.73 -12.15
N ILE A 98 -11.79 17.77 -11.32
CA ILE A 98 -11.79 16.38 -11.75
C ILE A 98 -13.26 15.97 -11.79
N GLU A 99 -13.89 16.16 -12.95
CA GLU A 99 -15.31 15.89 -13.16
C GLU A 99 -15.62 14.39 -13.08
N GLU A 100 -14.66 13.55 -13.41
CA GLU A 100 -14.77 12.10 -13.29
C GLU A 100 -13.40 11.53 -12.91
N LEU A 101 -13.23 11.12 -11.67
CA LEU A 101 -12.20 10.14 -11.35
C LEU A 101 -12.72 8.78 -11.85
N PRO A 102 -12.09 8.15 -12.83
CA PRO A 102 -12.40 6.76 -13.09
C PRO A 102 -12.15 6.01 -11.78
N LEU A 103 -13.19 5.38 -11.25
CA LEU A 103 -13.17 4.68 -9.95
C LEU A 103 -11.97 3.76 -9.75
N PHE A 104 -11.28 3.39 -10.83
CA PHE A 104 -10.10 2.54 -10.84
C PHE A 104 -8.99 3.01 -11.81
N GLY A 105 -9.01 4.27 -12.24
CA GLY A 105 -8.04 4.79 -13.21
C GLY A 105 -6.59 4.84 -12.71
N TRP A 106 -6.38 4.70 -11.41
CA TRP A 106 -5.08 4.57 -10.77
C TRP A 106 -4.68 3.11 -10.50
N ALA A 107 -5.63 2.17 -10.48
CA ALA A 107 -5.31 0.76 -10.37
C ALA A 107 -4.79 0.28 -11.73
N ARG A 108 -3.60 -0.29 -11.76
CA ARG A 108 -3.07 -0.89 -12.98
C ARG A 108 -4.01 -2.00 -13.42
N GLU A 109 -4.35 -2.05 -14.69
CA GLU A 109 -5.20 -3.09 -15.24
C GLU A 109 -4.70 -4.50 -14.88
N SER A 110 -3.38 -4.68 -14.85
CA SER A 110 -2.73 -5.93 -14.44
C SER A 110 -2.99 -6.32 -12.97
N GLU A 111 -3.29 -5.36 -12.09
CA GLU A 111 -3.53 -5.63 -10.67
C GLU A 111 -4.93 -6.16 -10.41
N ILE A 112 -5.90 -5.72 -11.19
CA ILE A 112 -7.31 -6.12 -11.04
C ILE A 112 -7.74 -7.21 -12.01
N ALA A 113 -7.02 -7.40 -13.12
CA ALA A 113 -7.36 -8.37 -14.15
C ALA A 113 -7.59 -9.80 -13.63
N PRO A 114 -6.77 -10.35 -12.69
CA PRO A 114 -6.99 -11.68 -12.14
C PRO A 114 -8.35 -11.81 -11.43
N TRP A 115 -8.79 -10.76 -10.75
CA TRP A 115 -10.03 -10.76 -9.98
C TRP A 115 -11.27 -10.61 -10.87
N ILE A 116 -11.18 -9.80 -11.90
CA ILE A 116 -12.20 -9.74 -12.95
C ILE A 116 -12.29 -11.08 -13.68
N ALA A 117 -11.16 -11.69 -14.02
CA ALA A 117 -11.15 -13.03 -14.64
C ALA A 117 -11.76 -14.10 -13.73
N LEU A 118 -11.52 -14.03 -12.40
CA LEU A 118 -12.16 -14.93 -11.43
C LEU A 118 -13.67 -14.76 -11.41
N LEU A 119 -14.18 -13.53 -11.36
CA LEU A 119 -15.61 -13.26 -11.36
C LEU A 119 -16.28 -13.75 -12.65
N ASN A 120 -15.65 -13.47 -13.80
CA ASN A 120 -16.15 -13.98 -15.09
C ASN A 120 -16.15 -15.50 -15.14
N ALA A 121 -15.09 -16.14 -14.60
CA ALA A 121 -15.02 -17.60 -14.56
C ALA A 121 -16.13 -18.18 -13.66
N PHE A 122 -16.40 -17.56 -12.54
CA PHE A 122 -17.47 -17.96 -11.63
C PHE A 122 -18.85 -17.77 -12.23
N GLU A 123 -19.11 -16.62 -12.87
CA GLU A 123 -20.41 -16.28 -13.46
C GLU A 123 -20.73 -17.13 -14.70
N TYR A 124 -19.74 -17.33 -15.58
CA TYR A 124 -19.97 -18.00 -16.87
C TYR A 124 -19.48 -19.46 -16.91
N GLY A 125 -18.96 -19.97 -15.78
CA GLY A 125 -18.47 -21.35 -15.68
C GLY A 125 -17.25 -21.65 -16.56
N THR A 126 -16.42 -20.64 -16.81
CA THR A 126 -15.20 -20.78 -17.60
C THR A 126 -14.00 -21.22 -16.78
N ASN A 127 -12.82 -21.30 -17.40
CA ASN A 127 -11.61 -21.74 -16.70
C ASN A 127 -11.20 -20.75 -15.61
N ILE A 128 -10.89 -21.27 -14.43
CA ILE A 128 -10.33 -20.49 -13.31
C ILE A 128 -8.96 -19.96 -13.73
N PRO A 129 -8.68 -18.65 -13.55
CA PRO A 129 -7.38 -18.11 -13.86
C PRO A 129 -6.29 -18.74 -12.98
N GLN A 130 -5.08 -18.86 -13.50
CA GLN A 130 -3.93 -19.21 -12.68
C GLN A 130 -3.41 -17.96 -11.98
N ILE A 131 -3.04 -18.12 -10.72
CA ILE A 131 -2.47 -17.05 -9.91
C ILE A 131 -1.09 -17.46 -9.41
N ASP A 132 -0.21 -16.46 -9.26
CA ASP A 132 1.14 -16.62 -8.74
C ASP A 132 1.36 -15.56 -7.63
N PRO A 133 1.57 -15.98 -6.38
CA PRO A 133 1.78 -15.05 -5.27
C PRO A 133 2.99 -14.13 -5.40
N THR A 134 3.93 -14.45 -6.28
CA THR A 134 5.13 -13.60 -6.51
C THR A 134 4.85 -12.37 -7.37
N ILE A 135 3.78 -12.39 -8.16
CA ILE A 135 3.46 -11.32 -9.11
C ILE A 135 2.01 -10.85 -9.05
N THR A 136 1.11 -11.62 -8.45
CA THR A 136 -0.31 -11.27 -8.35
C THR A 136 -0.54 -10.39 -7.13
N PHE A 137 -1.15 -9.22 -7.33
CA PHE A 137 -1.53 -8.33 -6.23
C PHE A 137 -2.75 -8.85 -5.46
N TRP A 138 -2.95 -8.36 -4.25
CA TRP A 138 -4.11 -8.73 -3.44
C TRP A 138 -5.40 -8.23 -4.07
N ALA A 139 -6.46 -9.00 -3.89
CA ALA A 139 -7.79 -8.60 -4.32
C ALA A 139 -8.26 -7.38 -3.52
N PRO A 140 -8.89 -6.38 -4.20
CA PRO A 140 -9.46 -5.24 -3.51
C PRO A 140 -10.52 -5.67 -2.50
N SER A 141 -10.38 -5.26 -1.25
CA SER A 141 -11.33 -5.61 -0.18
C SER A 141 -12.74 -5.05 -0.42
N GLY A 142 -12.87 -3.98 -1.20
CA GLY A 142 -14.16 -3.41 -1.60
C GLY A 142 -14.96 -4.21 -2.62
N MET A 143 -14.39 -5.23 -3.26
CA MET A 143 -15.10 -6.09 -4.22
C MET A 143 -15.87 -7.18 -3.47
N GLU A 144 -17.09 -6.89 -3.04
CA GLU A 144 -17.91 -7.77 -2.19
C GLU A 144 -18.30 -9.09 -2.86
N ASN A 145 -18.50 -9.07 -4.16
CA ASN A 145 -18.88 -10.23 -4.96
C ASN A 145 -17.77 -11.29 -5.13
N LEU A 146 -16.57 -11.05 -4.62
CA LEU A 146 -15.48 -12.02 -4.65
C LEU A 146 -15.63 -13.18 -3.65
N ASP A 147 -16.46 -13.05 -2.61
CA ASP A 147 -16.59 -14.07 -1.55
C ASP A 147 -16.94 -15.46 -2.12
N ASP A 148 -18.06 -15.55 -2.82
CA ASP A 148 -18.52 -16.80 -3.44
C ASP A 148 -17.56 -17.30 -4.55
N ALA A 149 -16.99 -16.36 -5.31
CA ALA A 149 -16.04 -16.69 -6.38
C ALA A 149 -14.74 -17.30 -5.82
N PHE A 150 -14.23 -16.80 -4.69
CA PHE A 150 -13.07 -17.40 -4.01
C PHE A 150 -13.37 -18.82 -3.50
N GLN A 151 -14.51 -19.00 -2.81
CA GLN A 151 -14.90 -20.31 -2.31
C GLN A 151 -15.07 -21.34 -3.44
N TRP A 152 -15.70 -20.89 -4.54
CA TRP A 152 -15.83 -21.72 -5.74
C TRP A 152 -14.47 -22.07 -6.35
N ALA A 153 -13.55 -21.10 -6.47
CA ALA A 153 -12.22 -21.33 -7.01
C ALA A 153 -11.42 -22.32 -6.19
N ILE A 154 -11.44 -22.21 -4.86
CA ILE A 154 -10.77 -23.15 -3.95
C ILE A 154 -11.24 -24.59 -4.15
N ILE A 155 -12.52 -24.79 -4.46
CA ILE A 155 -13.10 -26.13 -4.67
C ILE A 155 -12.79 -26.67 -6.08
N LYS A 156 -12.73 -25.80 -7.07
CA LYS A 156 -12.70 -26.18 -8.49
C LYS A 156 -11.33 -26.08 -9.15
N CYS A 157 -10.39 -25.32 -8.56
CA CYS A 157 -9.05 -25.16 -9.13
C CYS A 157 -8.24 -26.45 -9.12
N ASN A 158 -7.15 -26.45 -9.86
CA ASN A 158 -6.15 -27.50 -9.78
C ASN A 158 -5.54 -27.57 -8.38
N LYS A 159 -5.14 -28.75 -7.97
CA LYS A 159 -4.64 -29.01 -6.60
C LYS A 159 -3.39 -28.20 -6.26
N ASP A 160 -2.54 -27.93 -7.22
CA ASP A 160 -1.33 -27.10 -7.09
C ASP A 160 -1.64 -25.61 -6.89
N GLN A 161 -2.82 -25.15 -7.30
CA GLN A 161 -3.27 -23.78 -7.14
C GLN A 161 -4.09 -23.54 -5.86
N GLN A 162 -4.51 -24.60 -5.18
CA GLN A 162 -5.47 -24.49 -4.09
C GLN A 162 -4.95 -23.65 -2.92
N ASP A 163 -3.68 -23.80 -2.55
CA ASP A 163 -3.06 -23.04 -1.46
C ASP A 163 -2.90 -21.56 -1.83
N TYR A 164 -2.65 -21.24 -3.10
CA TYR A 164 -2.63 -19.87 -3.58
C TYR A 164 -4.01 -19.21 -3.47
N TRP A 165 -5.06 -19.90 -3.91
CA TRP A 165 -6.43 -19.39 -3.79
C TRP A 165 -6.85 -19.20 -2.33
N LYS A 166 -6.50 -20.12 -1.44
CA LYS A 166 -6.74 -19.97 0.01
C LYS A 166 -5.97 -18.79 0.61
N TYR A 167 -4.73 -18.57 0.18
CA TYR A 167 -3.95 -17.42 0.63
C TYR A 167 -4.63 -16.11 0.25
N TYR A 168 -5.01 -15.93 -1.01
CA TYR A 168 -5.68 -14.71 -1.45
C TYR A 168 -7.05 -14.52 -0.83
N TYR A 169 -7.81 -15.58 -0.66
CA TYR A 169 -9.08 -15.50 0.05
C TYR A 169 -8.89 -15.10 1.52
N GLY A 170 -7.93 -15.70 2.20
CA GLY A 170 -7.59 -15.32 3.58
C GLY A 170 -7.13 -13.88 3.70
N ALA A 171 -6.33 -13.38 2.75
CA ALA A 171 -5.90 -11.98 2.71
C ALA A 171 -7.10 -11.03 2.47
N TRP A 172 -7.98 -11.38 1.55
CA TRP A 172 -9.21 -10.62 1.28
C TRP A 172 -10.14 -10.59 2.49
N LEU A 173 -10.35 -11.72 3.18
CA LEU A 173 -11.12 -11.80 4.42
C LEU A 173 -10.51 -10.92 5.52
N ALA A 174 -9.19 -10.95 5.67
CA ALA A 174 -8.48 -10.11 6.64
C ALA A 174 -8.67 -8.61 6.35
N GLY A 175 -8.59 -8.21 5.09
CA GLY A 175 -8.85 -6.83 4.66
C GLY A 175 -10.30 -6.36 4.87
N ARG A 176 -11.22 -7.29 5.10
CA ARG A 176 -12.64 -7.02 5.44
C ARG A 176 -12.94 -7.21 6.94
N GLU A 177 -11.91 -7.25 7.77
CA GLU A 177 -12.03 -7.44 9.22
C GLU A 177 -12.66 -8.80 9.64
N ARG A 178 -12.76 -9.76 8.73
CA ARG A 178 -13.28 -11.11 8.98
C ARG A 178 -12.16 -12.03 9.49
N SER A 179 -11.45 -11.60 10.54
CA SER A 179 -10.21 -12.24 11.03
C SER A 179 -10.38 -13.71 11.40
N LYS A 180 -11.51 -14.10 11.97
CA LYS A 180 -11.76 -15.51 12.35
C LYS A 180 -11.83 -16.44 11.14
N GLU A 181 -12.48 -15.98 10.09
CA GLU A 181 -12.62 -16.73 8.84
C GLU A 181 -11.30 -16.75 8.07
N ALA A 182 -10.57 -15.63 8.07
CA ALA A 182 -9.22 -15.56 7.52
C ALA A 182 -8.29 -16.59 8.20
N ILE A 183 -8.28 -16.64 9.53
CA ILE A 183 -7.49 -17.61 10.30
C ILE A 183 -7.89 -19.05 9.93
N ALA A 184 -9.19 -19.34 9.87
CA ALA A 184 -9.67 -20.68 9.52
C ALA A 184 -9.22 -21.09 8.10
N CYS A 185 -9.30 -20.18 7.14
CA CYS A 185 -8.87 -20.40 5.77
C CYS A 185 -7.35 -20.64 5.66
N LEU A 186 -6.54 -19.82 6.35
CA LEU A 186 -5.08 -19.83 6.25
C LEU A 186 -4.42 -20.97 7.04
N SER A 187 -5.08 -21.50 8.09
CA SER A 187 -4.48 -22.47 9.01
C SER A 187 -4.00 -23.75 8.33
N SER A 188 -4.55 -24.12 7.18
CA SER A 188 -4.15 -25.30 6.41
C SER A 188 -3.13 -25.02 5.32
N VAL A 189 -2.76 -23.77 5.09
CA VAL A 189 -1.90 -23.32 3.99
C VAL A 189 -0.45 -23.28 4.43
N LYS A 190 0.44 -23.93 3.68
CA LYS A 190 1.86 -24.04 4.03
C LYS A 190 2.76 -22.97 3.38
N LEU A 191 2.20 -22.08 2.60
CA LEU A 191 2.96 -20.97 1.99
C LEU A 191 3.51 -20.04 3.07
N GLY A 192 4.76 -19.62 2.95
CA GLY A 192 5.40 -18.67 3.87
C GLY A 192 4.60 -17.37 4.03
N LEU A 193 4.11 -16.81 2.90
CA LEU A 193 3.24 -15.63 2.90
C LEU A 193 1.94 -15.85 3.70
N ALA A 194 1.33 -17.03 3.60
CA ALA A 194 0.13 -17.35 4.37
C ALA A 194 0.42 -17.49 5.86
N GLN A 195 1.56 -18.10 6.21
CA GLN A 195 2.00 -18.22 7.60
C GLN A 195 2.34 -16.85 8.21
N ALA A 196 2.96 -15.94 7.44
CA ALA A 196 3.22 -14.57 7.88
C ALA A 196 1.92 -13.81 8.16
N LEU A 197 0.94 -13.89 7.26
CA LEU A 197 -0.36 -13.26 7.46
C LEU A 197 -1.11 -13.89 8.66
N LEU A 198 -1.07 -15.21 8.78
CA LEU A 198 -1.68 -15.94 9.91
C LEU A 198 -1.06 -15.52 11.25
N ALA A 199 0.26 -15.42 11.32
CA ALA A 199 0.98 -14.94 12.49
C ALA A 199 0.52 -13.52 12.88
N ARG A 200 0.42 -12.63 11.91
CA ARG A 200 -0.07 -11.26 12.13
C ARG A 200 -1.50 -11.22 12.63
N LEU A 201 -2.39 -12.06 12.12
CA LEU A 201 -3.77 -12.17 12.59
C LEU A 201 -3.83 -12.68 14.04
N TYR A 202 -2.98 -13.64 14.41
CA TYR A 202 -2.88 -14.08 15.79
C TYR A 202 -2.34 -13.01 16.74
N GLU A 203 -1.36 -12.21 16.31
CA GLU A 203 -0.88 -11.06 17.10
C GLU A 203 -2.01 -10.05 17.39
N VAL A 204 -2.76 -9.65 16.35
CA VAL A 204 -3.90 -8.73 16.49
C VAL A 204 -4.93 -9.28 17.47
N ASN A 205 -5.16 -10.61 17.46
CA ASN A 205 -6.06 -11.30 18.37
C ASN A 205 -5.43 -11.58 19.76
N LYS A 206 -4.17 -11.15 20.00
CA LYS A 206 -3.40 -11.39 21.24
C LYS A 206 -3.13 -12.88 21.53
N GLU A 207 -3.13 -13.72 20.51
CA GLU A 207 -2.85 -15.15 20.58
C GLU A 207 -1.35 -15.41 20.34
N TYR A 208 -0.49 -14.83 21.17
CA TYR A 208 0.96 -14.71 20.91
C TYR A 208 1.68 -16.06 20.72
N THR A 209 1.30 -17.11 21.47
CA THR A 209 1.91 -18.43 21.29
C THR A 209 1.64 -19.02 19.90
N LYS A 210 0.44 -18.77 19.35
CA LYS A 210 0.11 -19.20 18.00
C LYS A 210 0.81 -18.34 16.95
N ALA A 211 0.94 -17.03 17.21
CA ALA A 211 1.69 -16.14 16.35
C ALA A 211 3.15 -16.59 16.23
N GLU A 212 3.82 -16.88 17.36
CA GLU A 212 5.20 -17.38 17.38
C GLU A 212 5.34 -18.68 16.59
N ALA A 213 4.43 -19.62 16.77
CA ALA A 213 4.43 -20.89 16.03
C ALA A 213 4.27 -20.67 14.51
N ALA A 214 3.40 -19.75 14.10
CA ALA A 214 3.19 -19.43 12.70
C ALA A 214 4.40 -18.71 12.10
N TYR A 215 5.04 -17.77 12.81
CA TYR A 215 6.31 -17.16 12.37
C TYR A 215 7.41 -18.20 12.23
N GLY A 216 7.53 -19.14 13.17
CA GLY A 216 8.50 -20.24 13.10
C GLY A 216 8.27 -21.23 11.95
N ALA A 217 7.08 -21.22 11.35
CA ALA A 217 6.74 -22.05 10.19
C ALA A 217 7.07 -21.38 8.84
N ILE A 218 7.53 -20.13 8.83
CA ILE A 218 7.93 -19.42 7.60
C ILE A 218 9.25 -20.03 7.11
N SER A 219 9.26 -20.54 5.89
CA SER A 219 10.50 -21.00 5.24
C SER A 219 11.29 -19.83 4.68
N GLU A 220 12.63 -19.92 4.68
CA GLU A 220 13.54 -18.86 4.16
C GLU A 220 13.34 -18.56 2.67
N GLU A 221 12.68 -19.42 1.93
CA GLU A 221 12.41 -19.24 0.49
C GLU A 221 11.46 -18.09 0.17
N TRP A 222 10.82 -17.48 1.17
CA TRP A 222 9.76 -16.48 1.01
C TRP A 222 10.01 -15.17 1.77
N VAL A 223 11.24 -14.90 2.14
CA VAL A 223 11.64 -13.66 2.82
C VAL A 223 12.40 -12.71 1.89
#